data_e269feb9aba6ba46341a94be61f16846
#
_entry.id   e269feb9aba6ba46341a94be61f16846
#
_cell.length_a   1.000
_cell.length_b   1.000
_cell.length_c   1.000
_cell.angle_alpha   90.00
_cell.angle_beta   90.00
_cell.angle_gamma   90.00
#
_symmetry.space_group_name_H-M   'P 1'
#
loop_
_entity.id
_entity.type
_entity.pdbx_description
1 polymer ?
#
loop_
_entity_poly.entity_id
_entity_poly.type
_entity_poly.pdbx_seq_one_letter_code
_entity_poly.pdbx_strand_id
1 'polypeptide(L)'
;WQSWAGLSGVADFNSMMRMTPAKGSEIGAVRVNLTDKNSGRRSSIEIARELRTALRSVSDAYPGSTIQVVEDPPGPPLRGTIYAEIYANDPEELRWLADRTQKEFRKTYDVVEVTNTQKADQTEWRLSIDREKAAAAGVLPAAAAFELKNLASGSIIGWAHADGERSPQPIRLEIPYAEEFDPTLLSGITIAGAAGVRVPLSSIIKVEKTTAARRIEKKDGVRMAAVGGEMGSTTPTYAVLDLNNRLRGMALPEGGKLATGNLTWSDERPDLTQSPAVLLWQGEMRMMLDSYRDLAVSLCLSLGSIFLIFVAYYRSFALALIALSAVPLCFIGLIPGHWLFGTQFSASSLVGVTALAGVVVRSSLLIIDFVLDYLKAGLPLKDALIDAGAVRLRPILLTTLAIILGSVILIPDPVFGGLAITFIFGTTASTLFTIFLIPILLNVYFTRHPYPTSEEGAGMTAEAN
;
A
#
# COMPACT_ATOMS: atom_id res chain seq x y z
N TRP A 1 -1.17 26.52 3.42
CA TRP A 1 -1.56 25.82 2.19
C TRP A 1 -0.77 26.34 0.99
N GLN A 2 -0.66 25.52 -0.03
CA GLN A 2 -0.04 25.83 -1.31
C GLN A 2 -0.94 25.31 -2.42
N SER A 3 -1.05 26.02 -3.54
CA SER A 3 -1.86 25.63 -4.69
C SER A 3 -1.05 25.64 -5.97
N TRP A 4 -1.35 24.70 -6.85
CA TRP A 4 -0.77 24.59 -8.18
C TRP A 4 -1.88 24.44 -9.21
N ALA A 5 -1.76 25.15 -10.31
CA ALA A 5 -2.58 24.99 -11.50
C ALA A 5 -1.69 24.47 -12.64
N GLY A 6 -2.18 23.50 -13.39
CA GLY A 6 -1.41 22.86 -14.46
C GLY A 6 -0.39 21.82 -13.99
N LEU A 7 -0.29 21.56 -12.68
CA LEU A 7 0.65 20.61 -12.05
C LEU A 7 -0.02 19.89 -10.90
N SER A 8 0.39 18.66 -10.65
CA SER A 8 -0.06 17.84 -9.51
C SER A 8 0.59 18.17 -8.16
N GLY A 9 1.22 19.33 -8.03
CA GLY A 9 1.92 19.75 -6.81
C GLY A 9 3.41 19.36 -6.81
N VAL A 10 4.03 19.44 -5.63
CA VAL A 10 5.44 19.06 -5.44
C VAL A 10 5.58 17.57 -5.59
N ALA A 11 6.56 17.13 -6.39
CA ALA A 11 6.93 15.74 -6.51
C ALA A 11 7.69 15.31 -5.23
N ASP A 12 6.97 14.81 -4.25
CA ASP A 12 7.51 14.12 -3.08
C ASP A 12 7.48 12.59 -3.28
N PHE A 13 8.02 11.86 -2.30
CA PHE A 13 8.07 10.40 -2.39
C PHE A 13 6.67 9.77 -2.54
N ASN A 14 5.69 10.27 -1.81
CA ASN A 14 4.32 9.74 -1.86
C ASN A 14 3.66 10.00 -3.21
N SER A 15 3.76 11.21 -3.75
CA SER A 15 3.19 11.56 -5.05
C SER A 15 3.87 10.79 -6.19
N MET A 16 5.19 10.55 -6.10
CA MET A 16 5.92 9.72 -7.07
C MET A 16 5.47 8.26 -7.04
N MET A 17 5.31 7.68 -5.86
CA MET A 17 4.89 6.27 -5.72
C MET A 17 3.41 6.07 -6.11
N ARG A 18 2.56 7.06 -5.88
CA ARG A 18 1.16 7.06 -6.36
C ARG A 18 1.07 7.30 -7.87
N MET A 19 2.19 7.58 -8.55
CA MET A 19 2.25 7.93 -9.97
C MET A 19 1.36 9.12 -10.32
N THR A 20 1.28 10.07 -9.42
CA THR A 20 0.50 11.30 -9.58
C THR A 20 1.25 12.50 -10.16
N PRO A 21 2.60 12.49 -10.36
CA PRO A 21 3.22 13.59 -11.06
C PRO A 21 2.59 13.73 -12.45
N ALA A 22 1.80 14.73 -12.61
CA ALA A 22 1.09 14.99 -13.84
C ALA A 22 1.19 16.49 -14.18
N LYS A 23 1.20 16.79 -15.47
CA LYS A 23 1.20 18.12 -16.02
C LYS A 23 0.14 18.23 -17.08
N GLY A 24 -0.67 19.26 -17.02
CA GLY A 24 -1.73 19.51 -17.98
C GLY A 24 -2.66 20.61 -17.48
N SER A 25 -3.31 21.32 -18.40
CA SER A 25 -4.25 22.39 -18.06
C SER A 25 -5.44 21.90 -17.21
N GLU A 26 -5.74 20.61 -17.29
CA GLU A 26 -6.82 19.93 -16.56
C GLU A 26 -6.44 19.52 -15.15
N ILE A 27 -5.21 19.80 -14.70
CA ILE A 27 -4.69 19.31 -13.42
C ILE A 27 -4.49 20.47 -12.47
N GLY A 28 -4.89 20.29 -11.22
CA GLY A 28 -4.59 21.18 -10.12
C GLY A 28 -4.35 20.39 -8.83
N ALA A 29 -3.63 21.00 -7.92
CA ALA A 29 -3.41 20.44 -6.59
C ALA A 29 -3.41 21.54 -5.53
N VAL A 30 -3.93 21.21 -4.36
CA VAL A 30 -3.83 22.03 -3.15
C VAL A 30 -3.22 21.19 -2.06
N ARG A 31 -2.08 21.62 -1.53
CA ARG A 31 -1.44 20.99 -0.38
C ARG A 31 -1.75 21.76 0.90
N VAL A 32 -2.25 21.03 1.89
CA VAL A 32 -2.54 21.60 3.21
C VAL A 32 -1.66 20.92 4.24
N ASN A 33 -0.73 21.64 4.83
CA ASN A 33 0.06 21.16 5.95
C ASN A 33 -0.70 21.50 7.25
N LEU A 34 -1.04 20.45 8.01
CA LEU A 34 -1.71 20.60 9.30
C LEU A 34 -0.69 21.01 10.37
N THR A 35 -1.17 21.64 11.45
CA THR A 35 -0.38 21.90 12.64
C THR A 35 0.07 20.61 13.31
N ASP A 36 1.04 20.68 14.22
CA ASP A 36 1.57 19.51 14.91
C ASP A 36 0.44 18.71 15.61
N LYS A 37 0.58 17.38 15.63
CA LYS A 37 -0.39 16.48 16.27
C LYS A 37 -0.57 16.78 17.77
N ASN A 38 0.50 17.21 18.44
CA ASN A 38 0.50 17.52 19.87
C ASN A 38 -0.10 18.88 20.21
N SER A 39 -0.48 19.69 19.20
CA SER A 39 -1.11 21.01 19.41
C SER A 39 -2.60 20.95 19.79
N GLY A 40 -3.14 19.76 20.08
CA GLY A 40 -4.55 19.56 20.40
C GLY A 40 -5.49 19.61 19.20
N ARG A 41 -4.98 19.52 17.96
CA ARG A 41 -5.81 19.45 16.75
C ARG A 41 -6.57 18.13 16.64
N ARG A 42 -7.65 18.14 15.87
CA ARG A 42 -8.37 16.93 15.44
C ARG A 42 -7.45 16.03 14.57
N SER A 43 -7.79 14.75 14.47
CA SER A 43 -7.04 13.82 13.64
C SER A 43 -7.12 14.20 12.15
N SER A 44 -6.10 13.84 11.37
CA SER A 44 -6.12 14.05 9.90
C SER A 44 -7.28 13.32 9.25
N ILE A 45 -7.63 12.14 9.74
CA ILE A 45 -8.73 11.32 9.25
C ILE A 45 -10.08 12.04 9.42
N GLU A 46 -10.32 12.65 10.58
CA GLU A 46 -11.55 13.43 10.83
C GLU A 46 -11.63 14.66 9.92
N ILE A 47 -10.51 15.39 9.78
CA ILE A 47 -10.42 16.55 8.91
C ILE A 47 -10.66 16.15 7.45
N ALA A 48 -10.07 15.05 6.98
CA ALA A 48 -10.24 14.56 5.62
C ALA A 48 -11.70 14.15 5.33
N ARG A 49 -12.37 13.49 6.28
CA ARG A 49 -13.79 13.13 6.16
C ARG A 49 -14.69 14.37 6.01
N GLU A 50 -14.42 15.39 6.79
CA GLU A 50 -15.15 16.66 6.74
C GLU A 50 -14.91 17.39 5.42
N LEU A 51 -13.65 17.45 4.96
CA LEU A 51 -13.28 18.02 3.66
C LEU A 51 -13.94 17.28 2.50
N ARG A 52 -13.97 15.95 2.49
CA ARG A 52 -14.68 15.16 1.48
C ARG A 52 -16.15 15.55 1.37
N THR A 53 -16.78 15.79 2.52
CA THR A 53 -18.18 16.21 2.54
C THR A 53 -18.35 17.65 2.03
N ALA A 54 -17.50 18.57 2.45
CA ALA A 54 -17.55 19.96 2.04
C ALA A 54 -17.26 20.16 0.54
N LEU A 55 -16.31 19.39 0.00
CA LEU A 55 -15.90 19.49 -1.41
C LEU A 55 -16.88 18.84 -2.40
N ARG A 56 -17.88 18.09 -1.94
CA ARG A 56 -18.92 17.55 -2.82
C ARG A 56 -19.65 18.63 -3.60
N SER A 57 -20.01 19.73 -2.94
CA SER A 57 -20.68 20.85 -3.60
C SER A 57 -19.82 21.48 -4.70
N VAL A 58 -18.50 21.51 -4.52
CA VAL A 58 -17.57 22.00 -5.53
C VAL A 58 -17.48 21.02 -6.70
N SER A 59 -17.36 19.72 -6.42
CA SER A 59 -17.33 18.69 -7.47
C SER A 59 -18.62 18.67 -8.30
N ASP A 60 -19.76 18.88 -7.67
CA ASP A 60 -21.06 18.93 -8.34
C ASP A 60 -21.22 20.15 -9.24
N ALA A 61 -20.55 21.27 -8.89
CA ALA A 61 -20.54 22.49 -9.71
C ALA A 61 -19.67 22.36 -10.98
N TYR A 62 -18.74 21.39 -11.02
CA TYR A 62 -17.85 21.16 -12.17
C TYR A 62 -17.99 19.72 -12.69
N PRO A 63 -19.03 19.40 -13.48
CA PRO A 63 -19.25 18.06 -14.00
C PRO A 63 -18.06 17.55 -14.81
N GLY A 64 -17.66 16.32 -14.57
CA GLY A 64 -16.49 15.70 -15.23
C GLY A 64 -15.16 15.92 -14.51
N SER A 65 -15.12 16.78 -13.48
CA SER A 65 -13.95 16.88 -12.58
C SER A 65 -14.00 15.84 -11.46
N THR A 66 -12.83 15.48 -10.95
CA THR A 66 -12.69 14.61 -9.78
C THR A 66 -11.79 15.30 -8.76
N ILE A 67 -12.31 15.58 -7.57
CA ILE A 67 -11.54 16.11 -6.45
C ILE A 67 -11.21 14.95 -5.52
N GLN A 68 -9.94 14.78 -5.20
CA GLN A 68 -9.46 13.77 -4.27
C GLN A 68 -8.88 14.42 -3.02
N VAL A 69 -9.26 13.92 -1.85
CA VAL A 69 -8.64 14.27 -0.57
C VAL A 69 -7.68 13.15 -0.20
N VAL A 70 -6.41 13.33 -0.52
CA VAL A 70 -5.36 12.34 -0.28
C VAL A 70 -4.69 12.61 1.05
N GLU A 71 -4.64 11.59 1.89
CA GLU A 71 -3.87 11.58 3.14
C GLU A 71 -2.56 10.83 2.92
N ASP A 72 -1.45 11.37 3.44
CA ASP A 72 -0.17 10.64 3.40
C ASP A 72 -0.22 9.48 4.40
N PRO A 73 -0.08 8.22 3.96
CA PRO A 73 -0.12 7.09 4.86
C PRO A 73 1.13 7.07 5.76
N PRO A 74 1.03 6.58 7.00
CA PRO A 74 2.18 6.45 7.90
C PRO A 74 3.14 5.32 7.50
N GLY A 75 2.82 4.56 6.46
CA GLY A 75 3.59 3.42 5.94
C GLY A 75 4.12 3.64 4.53
N PRO A 76 4.53 2.58 3.83
CA PRO A 76 4.95 2.66 2.46
C PRO A 76 3.84 3.25 1.58
N PRO A 77 4.16 4.22 0.69
CA PRO A 77 3.16 4.83 -0.17
C PRO A 77 2.63 3.81 -1.19
N LEU A 78 1.31 3.73 -1.29
CA LEU A 78 0.61 2.89 -2.24
C LEU A 78 -0.12 3.74 -3.27
N ARG A 79 -0.39 3.19 -4.46
CA ARG A 79 -1.18 3.87 -5.50
C ARG A 79 -2.62 4.12 -5.07
N GLY A 80 -3.14 3.33 -4.18
CA GLY A 80 -4.46 3.40 -3.56
C GLY A 80 -4.61 2.24 -2.58
N THR A 81 -5.52 2.37 -1.63
CA THR A 81 -5.83 1.30 -0.66
C THR A 81 -6.41 0.10 -1.40
N ILE A 82 -7.34 0.34 -2.33
CA ILE A 82 -7.83 -0.64 -3.30
C ILE A 82 -7.36 -0.20 -4.68
N TYR A 83 -6.70 -1.10 -5.39
CA TYR A 83 -6.15 -0.80 -6.70
C TYR A 83 -6.27 -2.01 -7.62
N ALA A 84 -6.95 -1.84 -8.75
CA ALA A 84 -7.13 -2.85 -9.77
C ALA A 84 -6.41 -2.43 -11.05
N GLU A 85 -5.46 -3.23 -11.50
CA GLU A 85 -4.79 -3.10 -12.79
C GLU A 85 -5.52 -3.97 -13.81
N ILE A 86 -5.99 -3.37 -14.88
CA ILE A 86 -6.77 -4.02 -15.93
C ILE A 86 -5.92 -4.06 -17.18
N TYR A 87 -5.82 -5.20 -17.78
CA TYR A 87 -5.03 -5.46 -18.98
C TYR A 87 -5.92 -6.00 -20.10
N ALA A 88 -5.80 -5.44 -21.28
CA ALA A 88 -6.44 -5.93 -22.49
C ALA A 88 -5.64 -5.49 -23.72
N ASN A 89 -5.76 -6.23 -24.82
CA ASN A 89 -5.10 -5.88 -26.09
C ASN A 89 -5.83 -4.74 -26.80
N ASP A 90 -7.17 -4.78 -26.80
CA ASP A 90 -7.97 -3.75 -27.43
C ASP A 90 -8.15 -2.52 -26.53
N PRO A 91 -7.87 -1.30 -27.04
CA PRO A 91 -8.00 -0.06 -26.26
C PRO A 91 -9.44 0.28 -25.86
N GLU A 92 -10.41 -0.01 -26.67
CA GLU A 92 -11.81 0.33 -26.39
C GLU A 92 -12.41 -0.65 -25.37
N GLU A 93 -12.05 -1.93 -25.47
CA GLU A 93 -12.39 -2.93 -24.45
C GLU A 93 -11.76 -2.57 -23.10
N LEU A 94 -10.47 -2.17 -23.11
CA LEU A 94 -9.77 -1.73 -21.91
C LEU A 94 -10.47 -0.54 -21.23
N ARG A 95 -10.91 0.43 -22.03
CA ARG A 95 -11.66 1.60 -21.54
C ARG A 95 -12.99 1.19 -20.95
N TRP A 96 -13.76 0.39 -21.67
CA TRP A 96 -15.05 -0.11 -21.21
C TRP A 96 -14.92 -0.84 -19.86
N LEU A 97 -13.90 -1.71 -19.76
CA LEU A 97 -13.61 -2.43 -18.51
C LEU A 97 -13.24 -1.49 -17.36
N ALA A 98 -12.40 -0.49 -17.62
CA ALA A 98 -12.01 0.49 -16.61
C ALA A 98 -13.22 1.28 -16.11
N ASP A 99 -14.09 1.75 -17.00
CA ASP A 99 -15.32 2.46 -16.65
C ASP A 99 -16.32 1.57 -15.91
N ARG A 100 -16.44 0.31 -16.31
CA ARG A 100 -17.29 -0.67 -15.62
C ARG A 100 -16.75 -0.97 -14.22
N THR A 101 -15.46 -1.21 -14.08
CA THR A 101 -14.80 -1.43 -12.80
C THR A 101 -14.97 -0.21 -11.89
N GLN A 102 -14.79 1.00 -12.41
CA GLN A 102 -14.99 2.22 -11.65
C GLN A 102 -16.43 2.34 -11.11
N LYS A 103 -17.44 1.96 -11.91
CA LYS A 103 -18.82 1.94 -11.45
C LYS A 103 -19.06 0.94 -10.32
N GLU A 104 -18.41 -0.23 -10.37
CA GLU A 104 -18.51 -1.22 -9.30
C GLU A 104 -17.78 -0.76 -8.02
N PHE A 105 -16.61 -0.09 -8.14
CA PHE A 105 -15.93 0.53 -7.00
C PHE A 105 -16.83 1.55 -6.28
N ARG A 106 -17.49 2.45 -7.03
CA ARG A 106 -18.40 3.46 -6.47
C ARG A 106 -19.60 2.88 -5.72
N LYS A 107 -20.01 1.65 -6.03
CA LYS A 107 -21.11 0.95 -5.35
C LYS A 107 -20.68 0.17 -4.13
N THR A 108 -19.38 -0.01 -3.95
CA THR A 108 -18.82 -0.83 -2.87
C THR A 108 -18.83 -0.04 -1.57
N TYR A 109 -19.25 -0.71 -0.50
CA TYR A 109 -19.31 -0.11 0.83
C TYR A 109 -17.96 0.47 1.27
N ASP A 110 -17.98 1.65 1.81
CA ASP A 110 -16.84 2.38 2.39
C ASP A 110 -15.69 2.68 1.40
N VAL A 111 -15.88 2.46 0.09
CA VAL A 111 -14.92 2.87 -0.94
C VAL A 111 -15.18 4.31 -1.32
N VAL A 112 -14.16 5.14 -1.18
CA VAL A 112 -14.18 6.57 -1.49
C VAL A 112 -13.06 6.92 -2.46
N GLU A 113 -13.04 8.16 -2.98
CA GLU A 113 -11.97 8.67 -3.85
C GLU A 113 -11.70 7.80 -5.08
N VAL A 114 -12.76 7.27 -5.70
CA VAL A 114 -12.62 6.36 -6.84
C VAL A 114 -12.08 7.06 -8.06
N THR A 115 -10.93 6.59 -8.56
CA THR A 115 -10.24 7.12 -9.74
C THR A 115 -10.12 6.10 -10.84
N ASN A 116 -9.93 6.60 -12.05
CA ASN A 116 -9.68 5.82 -13.24
C ASN A 116 -8.56 6.52 -14.05
N THR A 117 -7.57 5.77 -14.49
CA THR A 117 -6.47 6.31 -15.30
C THR A 117 -6.91 6.66 -16.72
N GLN A 118 -8.05 6.15 -17.15
CA GLN A 118 -8.66 6.51 -18.42
C GLN A 118 -9.36 7.86 -18.28
N LYS A 119 -8.76 8.91 -18.84
CA LYS A 119 -9.32 10.25 -18.82
C LYS A 119 -10.52 10.37 -19.77
N ALA A 120 -11.42 11.30 -19.44
CA ALA A 120 -12.47 11.72 -20.35
C ALA A 120 -11.88 12.31 -21.65
N ASP A 121 -12.64 12.23 -22.72
CA ASP A 121 -12.21 12.82 -23.98
C ASP A 121 -12.12 14.33 -23.86
N GLN A 122 -10.98 14.87 -24.24
CA GLN A 122 -10.72 16.28 -24.20
C GLN A 122 -10.82 16.86 -25.60
N THR A 123 -11.38 18.07 -25.71
CA THR A 123 -11.40 18.81 -26.95
C THR A 123 -10.00 19.38 -27.22
N GLU A 124 -9.50 19.17 -28.42
CA GLU A 124 -8.27 19.75 -28.92
C GLU A 124 -8.58 20.61 -30.15
N TRP A 125 -8.06 21.84 -30.17
CA TRP A 125 -8.07 22.66 -31.35
C TRP A 125 -6.78 22.42 -32.12
N ARG A 126 -6.90 21.76 -33.28
CA ARG A 126 -5.77 21.51 -34.19
C ARG A 126 -5.64 22.63 -35.19
N LEU A 127 -4.54 23.37 -35.06
CA LEU A 127 -4.18 24.42 -35.96
C LEU A 127 -3.16 23.90 -36.98
N SER A 128 -3.52 23.87 -38.25
CA SER A 128 -2.62 23.43 -39.33
C SER A 128 -2.40 24.54 -40.36
N ILE A 129 -1.16 24.67 -40.82
CA ILE A 129 -0.81 25.68 -41.82
C ILE A 129 -1.13 25.14 -43.20
N ASP A 130 -1.95 25.89 -43.94
CA ASP A 130 -2.20 25.65 -45.34
C ASP A 130 -0.98 26.12 -46.16
N ARG A 131 -0.14 25.17 -46.55
CA ARG A 131 1.15 25.47 -47.22
C ARG A 131 0.97 26.19 -48.55
N GLU A 132 -0.10 25.89 -49.30
CA GLU A 132 -0.38 26.52 -50.59
C GLU A 132 -0.79 27.98 -50.41
N LYS A 133 -1.69 28.23 -49.48
CA LYS A 133 -2.11 29.60 -49.16
C LYS A 133 -0.97 30.41 -48.55
N ALA A 134 -0.15 29.83 -47.70
CA ALA A 134 1.01 30.48 -47.12
C ALA A 134 2.04 30.87 -48.21
N ALA A 135 2.31 29.92 -49.14
CA ALA A 135 3.19 30.19 -50.28
C ALA A 135 2.66 31.30 -51.21
N ALA A 136 1.35 31.27 -51.52
CA ALA A 136 0.70 32.28 -52.34
C ALA A 136 0.73 33.66 -51.68
N ALA A 137 0.66 33.73 -50.36
CA ALA A 137 0.79 34.96 -49.56
C ALA A 137 2.26 35.40 -49.29
N GLY A 138 3.24 34.61 -49.76
CA GLY A 138 4.65 34.81 -49.49
C GLY A 138 5.05 34.67 -48.01
N VAL A 139 4.31 33.87 -47.27
CA VAL A 139 4.57 33.60 -45.85
C VAL A 139 5.32 32.29 -45.69
N LEU A 140 6.44 32.32 -44.99
CA LEU A 140 7.18 31.12 -44.66
C LEU A 140 6.39 30.27 -43.61
N PRO A 141 6.09 28.98 -43.87
CA PRO A 141 5.37 28.16 -42.91
C PRO A 141 6.03 28.07 -41.51
N ALA A 142 7.36 28.13 -41.45
CA ALA A 142 8.11 28.16 -40.19
C ALA A 142 7.84 29.45 -39.38
N ALA A 143 7.74 30.59 -40.04
CA ALA A 143 7.39 31.83 -39.35
C ALA A 143 5.95 31.82 -38.81
N ALA A 144 5.00 31.31 -39.60
CA ALA A 144 3.62 31.12 -39.14
C ALA A 144 3.53 30.15 -37.94
N ALA A 145 4.28 29.03 -37.98
CA ALA A 145 4.35 28.11 -36.87
C ALA A 145 4.95 28.72 -35.60
N PHE A 146 5.97 29.55 -35.73
CA PHE A 146 6.59 30.28 -34.63
C PHE A 146 5.62 31.26 -33.98
N GLU A 147 4.88 32.03 -34.79
CA GLU A 147 3.84 32.94 -34.25
C GLU A 147 2.71 32.16 -33.54
N LEU A 148 2.22 31.07 -34.16
CA LEU A 148 1.23 30.24 -33.51
C LEU A 148 1.70 29.68 -32.17
N LYS A 149 2.96 29.23 -32.09
CA LYS A 149 3.55 28.76 -30.85
C LYS A 149 3.58 29.87 -29.79
N ASN A 150 4.00 31.10 -30.18
CA ASN A 150 4.04 32.24 -29.27
C ASN A 150 2.64 32.62 -28.77
N LEU A 151 1.63 32.54 -29.64
CA LEU A 151 0.24 32.78 -29.27
C LEU A 151 -0.30 31.73 -28.29
N ALA A 152 -0.01 30.45 -28.55
CA ALA A 152 -0.55 29.34 -27.76
C ALA A 152 0.16 29.18 -26.40
N SER A 153 1.47 29.43 -26.35
CA SER A 153 2.31 29.13 -25.18
C SER A 153 2.88 30.34 -24.48
N GLY A 154 2.70 31.54 -25.07
CA GLY A 154 3.45 32.72 -24.69
C GLY A 154 4.94 32.60 -25.04
N SER A 155 5.69 33.69 -24.93
CA SER A 155 7.13 33.70 -25.11
C SER A 155 7.83 34.48 -24.00
N ILE A 156 9.00 33.99 -23.60
CA ILE A 156 9.88 34.73 -22.68
C ILE A 156 10.67 35.72 -23.52
N ILE A 157 10.41 37.00 -23.31
CA ILE A 157 11.03 38.11 -24.05
C ILE A 157 12.23 38.73 -23.35
N GLY A 158 12.44 38.38 -22.07
CA GLY A 158 13.56 38.89 -21.28
C GLY A 158 13.54 38.34 -19.86
N TRP A 159 14.52 38.78 -19.09
CA TRP A 159 14.66 38.41 -17.69
C TRP A 159 14.86 39.65 -16.83
N ALA A 160 14.07 39.81 -15.80
CA ALA A 160 14.22 40.86 -14.81
C ALA A 160 15.09 40.37 -13.66
N HIS A 161 16.05 41.20 -13.25
CA HIS A 161 16.89 40.94 -12.08
C HIS A 161 16.43 41.91 -10.98
N ALA A 162 15.74 41.40 -9.99
CA ALA A 162 15.29 42.17 -8.84
C ALA A 162 16.28 42.00 -7.68
N ASP A 163 16.53 43.06 -6.93
CA ASP A 163 17.40 43.02 -5.75
C ASP A 163 16.81 42.09 -4.68
N GLY A 164 17.63 41.19 -4.20
CA GLY A 164 17.24 40.18 -3.18
C GLY A 164 16.66 38.86 -3.72
N GLU A 165 16.40 38.75 -5.00
CA GLU A 165 15.96 37.51 -5.64
C GLU A 165 17.16 36.64 -6.04
N ARG A 166 17.09 35.32 -5.73
CA ARG A 166 18.16 34.37 -6.08
C ARG A 166 18.22 34.01 -7.57
N SER A 167 17.09 34.13 -8.25
CA SER A 167 16.95 33.74 -9.66
C SER A 167 16.30 34.86 -10.47
N PRO A 168 16.76 35.09 -11.70
CA PRO A 168 16.11 36.07 -12.58
C PRO A 168 14.65 35.69 -12.84
N GLN A 169 13.78 36.71 -12.87
CA GLN A 169 12.34 36.52 -13.13
C GLN A 169 12.09 36.63 -14.65
N PRO A 170 11.42 35.62 -15.28
CA PRO A 170 11.13 35.68 -16.70
C PRO A 170 10.05 36.73 -16.98
N ILE A 171 10.29 37.61 -17.94
CA ILE A 171 9.29 38.51 -18.51
C ILE A 171 8.60 37.72 -19.63
N ARG A 172 7.34 37.32 -19.37
CA ARG A 172 6.56 36.54 -20.32
C ARG A 172 5.54 37.40 -21.03
N LEU A 173 5.56 37.35 -22.35
CA LEU A 173 4.52 37.90 -23.20
C LEU A 173 3.52 36.81 -23.53
N GLU A 174 2.27 36.99 -23.17
CA GLU A 174 1.19 36.07 -23.47
C GLU A 174 -0.11 36.82 -23.74
N ILE A 175 -0.99 36.20 -24.51
CA ILE A 175 -2.37 36.66 -24.65
C ILE A 175 -3.11 36.35 -23.35
N PRO A 176 -3.93 37.26 -22.81
CA PRO A 176 -4.72 37.00 -21.64
C PRO A 176 -5.54 35.72 -21.83
N TYR A 177 -5.47 34.87 -20.82
CA TYR A 177 -6.17 33.57 -20.86
C TYR A 177 -7.68 33.77 -21.06
N ALA A 178 -8.20 33.20 -22.13
CA ALA A 178 -9.64 33.05 -22.33
C ALA A 178 -10.05 31.64 -21.92
N GLU A 179 -11.21 31.48 -21.31
CA GLU A 179 -11.73 30.17 -20.85
C GLU A 179 -11.82 29.15 -22.00
N GLU A 180 -12.04 29.64 -23.23
CA GLU A 180 -12.05 28.78 -24.42
C GLU A 180 -11.28 29.50 -25.55
N PHE A 181 -10.52 28.74 -26.35
CA PHE A 181 -9.86 29.25 -27.54
C PHE A 181 -10.90 29.73 -28.56
N ASP A 182 -10.84 31.02 -28.94
CA ASP A 182 -11.68 31.56 -29.97
C ASP A 182 -10.89 31.67 -31.29
N PRO A 183 -11.25 30.91 -32.34
CA PRO A 183 -10.61 31.00 -33.66
C PRO A 183 -10.64 32.39 -34.29
N THR A 184 -11.58 33.24 -33.88
CA THR A 184 -11.70 34.63 -34.41
C THR A 184 -10.48 35.48 -34.06
N LEU A 185 -9.76 35.18 -33.00
CA LEU A 185 -8.50 35.82 -32.60
C LEU A 185 -7.45 35.75 -33.72
N LEU A 186 -7.45 34.71 -34.54
CA LEU A 186 -6.50 34.57 -35.66
C LEU A 186 -6.70 35.61 -36.76
N SER A 187 -7.88 36.20 -36.86
CA SER A 187 -8.16 37.26 -37.83
C SER A 187 -7.51 38.60 -37.44
N GLY A 188 -7.35 38.86 -36.15
CA GLY A 188 -6.71 40.07 -35.62
C GLY A 188 -5.18 40.02 -35.65
N ILE A 189 -4.61 38.84 -35.86
CA ILE A 189 -3.16 38.63 -35.81
C ILE A 189 -2.63 38.52 -37.23
N THR A 190 -1.64 39.33 -37.56
CA THR A 190 -1.05 39.43 -38.90
C THR A 190 0.42 39.05 -38.89
N ILE A 191 0.87 38.36 -39.93
CA ILE A 191 2.27 38.03 -40.17
C ILE A 191 2.75 38.75 -41.44
N ALA A 192 4.04 39.09 -41.50
CA ALA A 192 4.62 39.69 -42.70
C ALA A 192 4.75 38.62 -43.80
N GLY A 193 4.11 38.90 -44.94
CA GLY A 193 4.26 38.14 -46.18
C GLY A 193 5.27 38.75 -47.13
N ALA A 194 5.21 38.35 -48.40
CA ALA A 194 6.06 38.89 -49.46
C ALA A 194 5.87 40.44 -49.58
N ALA A 195 6.95 41.15 -49.85
CA ALA A 195 6.98 42.60 -50.00
C ALA A 195 6.42 43.40 -48.80
N GLY A 196 6.39 42.82 -47.59
CA GLY A 196 5.93 43.48 -46.38
C GLY A 196 4.41 43.59 -46.23
N VAL A 197 3.65 42.93 -47.06
CA VAL A 197 2.19 42.86 -46.94
C VAL A 197 1.81 42.07 -45.66
N ARG A 198 0.92 42.63 -44.85
CA ARG A 198 0.43 41.95 -43.65
C ARG A 198 -0.68 40.96 -44.00
N VAL A 199 -0.45 39.71 -43.70
CA VAL A 199 -1.37 38.57 -43.96
C VAL A 199 -2.00 38.14 -42.67
N PRO A 200 -3.35 38.12 -42.51
CA PRO A 200 -4.04 37.58 -41.33
C PRO A 200 -3.75 36.08 -41.20
N LEU A 201 -3.45 35.63 -40.01
CA LEU A 201 -3.22 34.18 -39.75
C LEU A 201 -4.43 33.32 -40.10
N SER A 202 -5.64 33.85 -39.92
CA SER A 202 -6.88 33.17 -40.30
C SER A 202 -6.97 32.80 -41.78
N SER A 203 -6.26 33.50 -42.67
CA SER A 203 -6.27 33.22 -44.12
C SER A 203 -5.40 32.02 -44.51
N ILE A 204 -4.41 31.69 -43.69
CA ILE A 204 -3.40 30.64 -43.99
C ILE A 204 -3.42 29.48 -43.02
N ILE A 205 -4.30 29.51 -41.99
CA ILE A 205 -4.46 28.45 -40.97
C ILE A 205 -5.81 27.78 -41.13
N LYS A 206 -5.80 26.47 -41.10
CA LYS A 206 -6.99 25.64 -40.94
C LYS A 206 -7.17 25.31 -39.46
N VAL A 207 -8.36 25.56 -38.94
CA VAL A 207 -8.76 25.26 -37.54
C VAL A 207 -9.70 24.11 -37.54
N GLU A 208 -9.37 23.05 -36.84
CA GLU A 208 -10.19 21.86 -36.67
C GLU A 208 -10.40 21.58 -35.20
N LYS A 209 -11.66 21.38 -34.80
CA LYS A 209 -12.00 20.90 -33.47
C LYS A 209 -11.98 19.37 -33.49
N THR A 210 -11.10 18.76 -32.71
CA THR A 210 -10.90 17.29 -32.68
C THR A 210 -10.80 16.80 -31.25
N THR A 211 -10.77 15.51 -31.06
CA THR A 211 -10.52 14.89 -29.75
C THR A 211 -9.02 14.70 -29.58
N ALA A 212 -8.52 15.13 -28.43
CA ALA A 212 -7.10 14.95 -28.07
C ALA A 212 -6.71 13.47 -28.04
N ALA A 213 -5.46 13.21 -28.43
CA ALA A 213 -4.92 11.86 -28.37
C ALA A 213 -4.90 11.36 -26.91
N ARG A 214 -5.48 10.17 -26.70
CA ARG A 214 -5.54 9.55 -25.39
C ARG A 214 -4.17 9.07 -24.93
N ARG A 215 -3.89 9.20 -23.63
CA ARG A 215 -2.68 8.66 -23.01
C ARG A 215 -2.75 7.12 -23.03
N ILE A 216 -1.68 6.48 -23.50
CA ILE A 216 -1.52 5.03 -23.47
C ILE A 216 -0.61 4.66 -22.32
N GLU A 217 -1.15 3.90 -21.37
CA GLU A 217 -0.38 3.35 -20.27
C GLU A 217 -0.03 1.89 -20.56
N LYS A 218 1.21 1.51 -20.22
CA LYS A 218 1.70 0.14 -20.34
C LYS A 218 2.47 -0.25 -19.10
N LYS A 219 2.32 -1.50 -18.69
CA LYS A 219 3.14 -2.14 -17.66
C LYS A 219 3.60 -3.48 -18.21
N ASP A 220 4.88 -3.78 -18.08
CA ASP A 220 5.51 -5.01 -18.62
C ASP A 220 5.23 -5.23 -20.13
N GLY A 221 5.16 -4.14 -20.90
CA GLY A 221 4.90 -4.18 -22.34
C GLY A 221 3.42 -4.30 -22.73
N VAL A 222 2.53 -4.65 -21.80
CA VAL A 222 1.09 -4.83 -22.03
C VAL A 222 0.33 -3.53 -21.75
N ARG A 223 -0.70 -3.22 -22.56
CA ARG A 223 -1.59 -2.08 -22.31
C ARG A 223 -2.36 -2.27 -21.00
N MET A 224 -2.42 -1.22 -20.22
CA MET A 224 -3.02 -1.23 -18.90
C MET A 224 -3.91 0.01 -18.69
N ALA A 225 -4.99 -0.20 -17.98
CA ALA A 225 -5.73 0.85 -17.27
C ALA A 225 -5.79 0.49 -15.78
N ALA A 226 -5.92 1.46 -14.93
CA ALA A 226 -6.07 1.19 -13.52
C ALA A 226 -7.26 1.94 -12.92
N VAL A 227 -7.92 1.28 -11.98
CA VAL A 227 -8.97 1.86 -11.16
C VAL A 227 -8.54 1.77 -9.70
N GLY A 228 -8.46 2.91 -9.04
CA GLY A 228 -8.09 3.02 -7.64
C GLY A 228 -9.22 3.54 -6.79
N GLY A 229 -9.15 3.27 -5.51
CA GLY A 229 -10.04 3.80 -4.49
C GLY A 229 -9.37 3.77 -3.12
N GLU A 230 -9.88 4.60 -2.21
CA GLU A 230 -9.44 4.63 -0.83
C GLU A 230 -10.54 4.03 0.07
N MET A 231 -10.14 3.46 1.19
CA MET A 231 -11.08 3.04 2.23
C MET A 231 -11.38 4.21 3.17
N GLY A 232 -12.65 4.40 3.49
CA GLY A 232 -13.08 5.47 4.41
C GLY A 232 -12.75 5.19 5.87
N SER A 233 -12.92 3.93 6.32
CA SER A 233 -12.72 3.54 7.72
C SER A 233 -12.42 2.06 7.93
N THR A 234 -12.70 1.20 6.95
CA THR A 234 -12.56 -0.25 7.06
C THR A 234 -11.34 -0.77 6.30
N THR A 235 -11.02 -2.07 6.49
CA THR A 235 -9.93 -2.72 5.76
C THR A 235 -10.31 -2.99 4.31
N PRO A 236 -9.37 -2.98 3.37
CA PRO A 236 -9.63 -3.25 1.97
C PRO A 236 -10.05 -4.69 1.66
N THR A 237 -9.76 -5.63 2.56
CA THR A 237 -9.92 -7.07 2.31
C THR A 237 -11.34 -7.44 1.87
N TYR A 238 -12.36 -7.03 2.64
CA TYR A 238 -13.75 -7.38 2.31
C TYR A 238 -14.23 -6.67 1.04
N ALA A 239 -13.83 -5.42 0.83
CA ALA A 239 -14.17 -4.67 -0.36
C ALA A 239 -13.56 -5.28 -1.63
N VAL A 240 -12.28 -5.70 -1.56
CA VAL A 240 -11.60 -6.38 -2.68
C VAL A 240 -12.24 -7.73 -2.98
N LEU A 241 -12.58 -8.54 -1.96
CA LEU A 241 -13.23 -9.83 -2.16
C LEU A 241 -14.63 -9.67 -2.76
N ASP A 242 -15.42 -8.71 -2.31
CA ASP A 242 -16.74 -8.41 -2.87
C ASP A 242 -16.63 -7.94 -4.32
N LEU A 243 -15.74 -7.00 -4.60
CA LEU A 243 -15.45 -6.53 -5.95
C LEU A 243 -14.99 -7.67 -6.86
N ASN A 244 -14.10 -8.52 -6.38
CA ASN A 244 -13.62 -9.67 -7.14
C ASN A 244 -14.76 -10.63 -7.50
N ASN A 245 -15.66 -10.91 -6.57
CA ASN A 245 -16.81 -11.78 -6.83
C ASN A 245 -17.77 -11.18 -7.88
N ARG A 246 -17.91 -9.86 -7.94
CA ARG A 246 -18.76 -9.18 -8.93
C ARG A 246 -18.09 -9.03 -10.30
N LEU A 247 -16.76 -8.90 -10.34
CA LEU A 247 -16.01 -8.68 -11.58
C LEU A 247 -15.53 -9.97 -12.24
N ARG A 248 -15.19 -10.99 -11.45
CA ARG A 248 -14.71 -12.27 -11.96
C ARG A 248 -15.72 -12.93 -12.88
N GLY A 249 -15.28 -13.31 -14.07
CA GLY A 249 -16.13 -13.97 -15.05
C GLY A 249 -17.14 -13.05 -15.73
N MET A 250 -17.04 -11.73 -15.57
CA MET A 250 -17.86 -10.76 -16.28
C MET A 250 -17.69 -10.93 -17.78
N ALA A 251 -18.80 -10.95 -18.53
CA ALA A 251 -18.78 -11.04 -19.99
C ALA A 251 -18.20 -9.75 -20.59
N LEU A 252 -17.36 -9.92 -21.59
CA LEU A 252 -16.72 -8.84 -22.33
C LEU A 252 -17.50 -8.50 -23.61
N PRO A 253 -17.46 -7.24 -24.07
CA PRO A 253 -18.20 -6.81 -25.25
C PRO A 253 -17.86 -7.58 -26.53
N GLU A 254 -16.60 -7.90 -26.72
CA GLU A 254 -16.11 -8.63 -27.91
C GLU A 254 -16.12 -10.16 -27.75
N GLY A 255 -16.65 -10.65 -26.63
CA GLY A 255 -16.70 -12.06 -26.27
C GLY A 255 -15.60 -12.49 -25.32
N GLY A 256 -15.85 -13.57 -24.60
CA GLY A 256 -14.97 -14.05 -23.55
C GLY A 256 -15.38 -13.55 -22.15
N LYS A 257 -14.52 -13.76 -21.17
CA LYS A 257 -14.79 -13.41 -19.77
C LYS A 257 -13.56 -12.76 -19.14
N LEU A 258 -13.78 -11.81 -18.23
CA LEU A 258 -12.73 -11.19 -17.45
C LEU A 258 -12.15 -12.21 -16.46
N ALA A 259 -10.84 -12.43 -16.55
CA ALA A 259 -10.09 -13.16 -15.54
C ALA A 259 -9.65 -12.20 -14.42
N THR A 260 -9.59 -12.69 -13.19
CA THR A 260 -9.10 -11.91 -12.03
C THR A 260 -8.01 -12.69 -11.31
N GLY A 261 -6.99 -12.00 -10.83
CA GLY A 261 -5.83 -12.60 -10.17
C GLY A 261 -5.24 -11.74 -9.05
N ASN A 262 -4.09 -12.17 -8.54
CA ASN A 262 -3.34 -11.55 -7.43
C ASN A 262 -4.05 -11.57 -6.06
N LEU A 263 -4.94 -12.51 -5.84
CA LEU A 263 -5.55 -12.75 -4.53
C LEU A 263 -5.00 -14.01 -3.84
N THR A 264 -3.99 -14.63 -4.43
CA THR A 264 -3.29 -15.81 -3.89
C THR A 264 -1.91 -15.43 -3.35
N TRP A 265 -1.21 -16.40 -2.80
CA TRP A 265 0.15 -16.23 -2.25
C TRP A 265 1.22 -15.98 -3.33
N SER A 266 0.93 -16.29 -4.59
CA SER A 266 1.81 -16.03 -5.73
C SER A 266 1.49 -14.69 -6.38
N ASP A 267 2.52 -14.01 -6.88
CA ASP A 267 2.37 -12.85 -7.75
C ASP A 267 2.09 -13.32 -9.17
N GLU A 268 1.00 -12.83 -9.76
CA GLU A 268 0.55 -13.22 -11.07
C GLU A 268 0.90 -12.12 -12.09
N ARG A 269 1.33 -12.53 -13.27
CA ARG A 269 1.53 -11.64 -14.40
C ARG A 269 0.30 -11.65 -15.30
N PRO A 270 0.03 -10.55 -16.04
CA PRO A 270 -1.09 -10.53 -16.97
C PRO A 270 -0.85 -11.54 -18.11
N ASP A 271 -1.67 -12.59 -18.18
CA ASP A 271 -1.64 -13.58 -19.25
C ASP A 271 -2.87 -13.42 -20.14
N LEU A 272 -2.68 -12.70 -21.26
CA LEU A 272 -3.71 -12.45 -22.26
C LEU A 272 -3.82 -13.58 -23.29
N THR A 273 -3.08 -14.69 -23.14
CA THR A 273 -3.21 -15.86 -24.01
C THR A 273 -4.39 -16.74 -23.61
N GLN A 274 -4.74 -16.76 -22.31
CA GLN A 274 -5.84 -17.56 -21.77
C GLN A 274 -7.14 -16.77 -21.67
N SER A 275 -7.07 -15.47 -21.54
CA SER A 275 -8.24 -14.59 -21.44
C SER A 275 -7.98 -13.28 -22.19
N PRO A 276 -8.97 -12.74 -22.93
CA PRO A 276 -8.80 -11.49 -23.67
C PRO A 276 -8.54 -10.30 -22.76
N ALA A 277 -9.01 -10.35 -21.50
CA ALA A 277 -8.75 -9.34 -20.50
C ALA A 277 -8.51 -9.95 -19.11
N VAL A 278 -7.59 -9.32 -18.35
CA VAL A 278 -7.19 -9.75 -17.02
C VAL A 278 -7.21 -8.55 -16.08
N LEU A 279 -7.76 -8.73 -14.89
CA LEU A 279 -7.72 -7.78 -13.79
C LEU A 279 -6.84 -8.34 -12.67
N LEU A 280 -5.78 -7.63 -12.32
CA LEU A 280 -4.89 -7.99 -11.21
C LEU A 280 -5.06 -7.01 -10.05
N TRP A 281 -5.37 -7.56 -8.87
CA TRP A 281 -5.48 -6.77 -7.65
C TRP A 281 -4.12 -6.35 -7.16
N GLN A 282 -4.00 -5.08 -6.81
CA GLN A 282 -2.82 -4.43 -6.28
C GLN A 282 -3.20 -3.61 -5.02
N GLY A 283 -2.38 -2.64 -4.66
CA GLY A 283 -2.63 -1.78 -3.50
C GLY A 283 -2.31 -2.46 -2.18
N GLU A 284 -3.01 -2.05 -1.12
CA GLU A 284 -2.75 -2.54 0.23
C GLU A 284 -3.02 -4.04 0.38
N MET A 285 -4.07 -4.54 -0.29
CA MET A 285 -4.40 -5.97 -0.24
C MET A 285 -3.25 -6.84 -0.74
N ARG A 286 -2.61 -6.48 -1.85
CA ARG A 286 -1.48 -7.24 -2.38
C ARG A 286 -0.27 -7.16 -1.46
N MET A 287 0.07 -5.96 -0.99
CA MET A 287 1.17 -5.76 -0.05
C MET A 287 0.95 -6.53 1.26
N MET A 288 -0.28 -6.59 1.74
CA MET A 288 -0.65 -7.35 2.93
C MET A 288 -0.46 -8.86 2.71
N LEU A 289 -0.93 -9.41 1.58
CA LEU A 289 -0.75 -10.83 1.24
C LEU A 289 0.73 -11.20 1.13
N ASP A 290 1.56 -10.38 0.47
CA ASP A 290 2.99 -10.61 0.35
C ASP A 290 3.68 -10.57 1.71
N SER A 291 3.35 -9.56 2.53
CA SER A 291 3.91 -9.43 3.87
C SER A 291 3.53 -10.62 4.76
N TYR A 292 2.28 -11.05 4.74
CA TYR A 292 1.83 -12.20 5.54
C TYR A 292 2.47 -13.49 5.08
N ARG A 293 2.60 -13.71 3.77
CA ARG A 293 3.32 -14.87 3.22
C ARG A 293 4.76 -14.90 3.72
N ASP A 294 5.49 -13.82 3.52
CA ASP A 294 6.93 -13.79 3.81
C ASP A 294 7.21 -13.89 5.31
N LEU A 295 6.39 -13.24 6.14
CA LEU A 295 6.47 -13.34 7.59
C LEU A 295 6.04 -14.72 8.10
N ALA A 296 5.01 -15.34 7.50
CA ALA A 296 4.59 -16.70 7.87
C ALA A 296 5.67 -17.74 7.51
N VAL A 297 6.28 -17.63 6.33
CA VAL A 297 7.40 -18.48 5.93
C VAL A 297 8.59 -18.29 6.88
N SER A 298 8.92 -17.04 7.21
CA SER A 298 9.99 -16.71 8.16
C SER A 298 9.72 -17.29 9.55
N LEU A 299 8.47 -17.21 10.04
CA LEU A 299 8.06 -17.80 11.31
C LEU A 299 8.20 -19.32 11.29
N CYS A 300 7.72 -19.98 10.22
CA CYS A 300 7.84 -21.44 10.09
C CYS A 300 9.31 -21.89 10.05
N LEU A 301 10.15 -21.20 9.29
CA LEU A 301 11.59 -21.48 9.22
C LEU A 301 12.29 -21.26 10.58
N SER A 302 11.93 -20.21 11.30
CA SER A 302 12.46 -19.91 12.62
C SER A 302 12.06 -21.00 13.63
N LEU A 303 10.78 -21.37 13.66
CA LEU A 303 10.30 -22.45 14.55
C LEU A 303 10.91 -23.81 14.19
N GLY A 304 11.05 -24.11 12.90
CA GLY A 304 11.75 -25.32 12.43
C GLY A 304 13.21 -25.37 12.86
N SER A 305 13.90 -24.25 12.75
CA SER A 305 15.31 -24.13 13.20
C SER A 305 15.44 -24.29 14.71
N ILE A 306 14.56 -23.66 15.50
CA ILE A 306 14.50 -23.81 16.95
C ILE A 306 14.20 -25.26 17.33
N PHE A 307 13.26 -25.91 16.62
CA PHE A 307 12.93 -27.30 16.84
C PHE A 307 14.16 -28.22 16.65
N LEU A 308 14.88 -28.04 15.54
CA LEU A 308 16.10 -28.83 15.26
C LEU A 308 17.19 -28.62 16.32
N ILE A 309 17.39 -27.37 16.76
CA ILE A 309 18.33 -27.04 17.84
C ILE A 309 17.91 -27.76 19.14
N PHE A 310 16.64 -27.75 19.48
CA PHE A 310 16.15 -28.42 20.69
C PHE A 310 16.24 -29.93 20.60
N VAL A 311 15.97 -30.51 19.43
CA VAL A 311 16.18 -31.95 19.19
C VAL A 311 17.65 -32.31 19.41
N ALA A 312 18.57 -31.51 18.88
CA ALA A 312 20.00 -31.74 19.08
C ALA A 312 20.43 -31.58 20.56
N TYR A 313 19.89 -30.57 21.25
CA TYR A 313 20.20 -30.29 22.65
C TYR A 313 19.64 -31.35 23.61
N TYR A 314 18.35 -31.67 23.49
CA TYR A 314 17.68 -32.64 24.37
C TYR A 314 17.83 -34.09 23.90
N ARG A 315 18.30 -34.33 22.70
CA ARG A 315 18.31 -35.65 22.03
C ARG A 315 16.94 -36.33 22.06
N SER A 316 15.86 -35.55 22.03
CA SER A 316 14.47 -35.99 22.12
C SER A 316 13.55 -35.11 21.28
N PHE A 317 12.85 -35.70 20.33
CA PHE A 317 11.80 -35.03 19.56
C PHE A 317 10.62 -34.59 20.44
N ALA A 318 10.28 -35.42 21.43
CA ALA A 318 9.14 -35.13 22.32
C ALA A 318 9.39 -33.87 23.18
N LEU A 319 10.58 -33.76 23.80
CA LEU A 319 10.91 -32.62 24.62
C LEU A 319 10.98 -31.32 23.79
N ALA A 320 11.53 -31.39 22.56
CA ALA A 320 11.53 -30.26 21.64
C ALA A 320 10.10 -29.81 21.26
N LEU A 321 9.19 -30.77 21.01
CA LEU A 321 7.79 -30.47 20.71
C LEU A 321 7.05 -29.89 21.92
N ILE A 322 7.31 -30.42 23.13
CA ILE A 322 6.75 -29.85 24.37
C ILE A 322 7.19 -28.40 24.54
N ALA A 323 8.47 -28.10 24.32
CA ALA A 323 8.97 -26.72 24.42
C ALA A 323 8.29 -25.77 23.45
N LEU A 324 8.02 -26.20 22.21
CA LEU A 324 7.38 -25.41 21.19
C LEU A 324 5.84 -25.29 21.35
N SER A 325 5.22 -26.20 22.10
CA SER A 325 3.75 -26.23 22.30
C SER A 325 3.18 -24.98 22.94
N ALA A 326 4.02 -24.19 23.60
CA ALA A 326 3.61 -22.91 24.21
C ALA A 326 3.43 -21.77 23.18
N VAL A 327 4.01 -21.87 21.99
CA VAL A 327 3.92 -20.81 20.97
C VAL A 327 2.50 -20.59 20.45
N PRO A 328 1.72 -21.63 20.06
CA PRO A 328 0.34 -21.45 19.65
C PRO A 328 -0.57 -20.82 20.71
N LEU A 329 -0.22 -20.96 22.00
CA LEU A 329 -1.04 -20.42 23.09
C LEU A 329 -1.02 -18.89 23.17
N CYS A 330 -0.04 -18.24 22.54
CA CYS A 330 -0.01 -16.77 22.48
C CYS A 330 -1.22 -16.20 21.72
N PHE A 331 -1.78 -16.97 20.75
CA PHE A 331 -2.96 -16.54 20.00
C PHE A 331 -4.22 -16.42 20.86
N ILE A 332 -4.30 -17.16 21.96
CA ILE A 332 -5.42 -17.10 22.92
C ILE A 332 -5.51 -15.72 23.58
N GLY A 333 -4.39 -15.05 23.78
CA GLY A 333 -4.38 -13.69 24.32
C GLY A 333 -4.40 -12.61 23.25
N LEU A 334 -3.61 -12.80 22.21
CA LEU A 334 -3.41 -11.84 21.13
C LEU A 334 -4.72 -11.47 20.40
N ILE A 335 -5.55 -12.45 20.03
CA ILE A 335 -6.79 -12.21 19.29
C ILE A 335 -7.79 -11.40 20.13
N PRO A 336 -8.10 -11.77 21.39
CA PRO A 336 -8.93 -10.94 22.26
C PRO A 336 -8.32 -9.56 22.54
N GLY A 337 -7.00 -9.45 22.62
CA GLY A 337 -6.31 -8.18 22.83
C GLY A 337 -6.56 -7.21 21.68
N HIS A 338 -6.41 -7.63 20.44
CA HIS A 338 -6.72 -6.82 19.27
C HIS A 338 -8.20 -6.41 19.21
N TRP A 339 -9.10 -7.34 19.56
CA TRP A 339 -10.53 -7.06 19.62
C TRP A 339 -10.87 -6.02 20.70
N LEU A 340 -10.28 -6.12 21.89
CA LEU A 340 -10.53 -5.21 23.01
C LEU A 340 -10.11 -3.77 22.70
N PHE A 341 -9.00 -3.60 21.98
CA PHE A 341 -8.50 -2.27 21.57
C PHE A 341 -9.06 -1.79 20.25
N GLY A 342 -9.93 -2.56 19.59
CA GLY A 342 -10.49 -2.21 18.28
C GLY A 342 -9.42 -2.07 17.19
N THR A 343 -8.26 -2.68 17.36
CA THR A 343 -7.14 -2.59 16.43
C THR A 343 -7.13 -3.77 15.47
N GLN A 344 -6.81 -3.49 14.22
CA GLN A 344 -6.70 -4.53 13.21
C GLN A 344 -5.42 -5.34 13.40
N PHE A 345 -5.49 -6.65 13.09
CA PHE A 345 -4.31 -7.50 13.02
C PHE A 345 -3.52 -7.15 11.75
N SER A 346 -2.39 -6.50 11.92
CA SER A 346 -1.55 -5.96 10.84
C SER A 346 -0.25 -6.75 10.65
N ALA A 347 0.54 -6.40 9.64
CA ALA A 347 1.88 -6.97 9.45
C ALA A 347 2.77 -6.74 10.67
N SER A 348 2.69 -5.58 11.35
CA SER A 348 3.42 -5.32 12.59
C SER A 348 3.00 -6.25 13.74
N SER A 349 1.72 -6.64 13.78
CA SER A 349 1.25 -7.66 14.75
C SER A 349 1.88 -9.01 14.47
N LEU A 350 2.03 -9.42 13.21
CA LEU A 350 2.66 -10.68 12.83
C LEU A 350 4.17 -10.69 13.12
N VAL A 351 4.85 -9.56 12.93
CA VAL A 351 6.25 -9.37 13.41
C VAL A 351 6.30 -9.59 14.92
N GLY A 352 5.33 -9.03 15.67
CA GLY A 352 5.18 -9.26 17.10
C GLY A 352 5.04 -10.74 17.46
N VAL A 353 4.26 -11.51 16.72
CA VAL A 353 4.13 -12.98 16.91
C VAL A 353 5.45 -13.69 16.72
N THR A 354 6.22 -13.32 15.69
CA THR A 354 7.52 -13.94 15.40
C THR A 354 8.52 -13.69 16.53
N ALA A 355 8.60 -12.45 17.02
CA ALA A 355 9.45 -12.09 18.14
C ALA A 355 8.98 -12.75 19.46
N LEU A 356 7.66 -12.80 19.68
CA LEU A 356 7.05 -13.42 20.85
C LEU A 356 7.32 -14.93 20.90
N ALA A 357 7.34 -15.62 19.77
CA ALA A 357 7.69 -17.04 19.70
C ALA A 357 9.06 -17.31 20.34
N GLY A 358 10.08 -16.49 20.06
CA GLY A 358 11.41 -16.60 20.69
C GLY A 358 11.38 -16.40 22.20
N VAL A 359 10.61 -15.43 22.70
CA VAL A 359 10.47 -15.17 24.15
C VAL A 359 9.79 -16.35 24.87
N VAL A 360 8.72 -16.87 24.28
CA VAL A 360 7.93 -17.98 24.84
C VAL A 360 8.74 -19.26 24.91
N VAL A 361 9.43 -19.58 23.80
CA VAL A 361 10.27 -20.78 23.70
C VAL A 361 11.41 -20.75 24.72
N ARG A 362 12.05 -19.58 24.94
CA ARG A 362 13.05 -19.43 26.00
C ARG A 362 12.50 -19.76 27.38
N SER A 363 11.28 -19.33 27.68
CA SER A 363 10.64 -19.59 28.97
C SER A 363 10.35 -21.09 29.17
N SER A 364 9.88 -21.76 28.11
CA SER A 364 9.63 -23.20 28.10
C SER A 364 10.90 -24.01 28.30
N LEU A 365 11.98 -23.67 27.58
CA LEU A 365 13.30 -24.28 27.70
C LEU A 365 13.79 -24.25 29.15
N LEU A 366 13.73 -23.09 29.80
CA LEU A 366 14.21 -22.91 31.16
C LEU A 366 13.45 -23.78 32.18
N ILE A 367 12.15 -24.00 32.00
CA ILE A 367 11.38 -24.90 32.86
C ILE A 367 11.82 -26.36 32.64
N ILE A 368 11.96 -26.77 31.37
CA ILE A 368 12.38 -28.13 31.01
C ILE A 368 13.76 -28.45 31.59
N ASP A 369 14.75 -27.53 31.44
CA ASP A 369 16.10 -27.72 31.93
C ASP A 369 16.14 -27.92 33.45
N PHE A 370 15.38 -27.10 34.21
CA PHE A 370 15.33 -27.27 35.66
C PHE A 370 14.66 -28.57 36.07
N VAL A 371 13.62 -29.03 35.37
CA VAL A 371 13.01 -30.36 35.64
C VAL A 371 14.02 -31.46 35.39
N LEU A 372 14.76 -31.38 34.27
CA LEU A 372 15.78 -32.40 33.96
C LEU A 372 16.94 -32.38 34.97
N ASP A 373 17.36 -31.22 35.45
CA ASP A 373 18.43 -31.13 36.46
C ASP A 373 18.00 -31.68 37.82
N TYR A 374 16.75 -31.43 38.23
CA TYR A 374 16.21 -32.05 39.44
C TYR A 374 16.02 -33.56 39.32
N LEU A 375 15.60 -34.07 38.17
CA LEU A 375 15.52 -35.50 37.90
C LEU A 375 16.92 -36.15 37.92
N LYS A 376 17.96 -35.52 37.37
CA LYS A 376 19.35 -35.98 37.46
C LYS A 376 19.85 -35.98 38.90
N ALA A 377 19.40 -35.03 39.72
CA ALA A 377 19.70 -34.98 41.14
C ALA A 377 18.98 -36.03 42.00
N GLY A 378 18.12 -36.83 41.38
CA GLY A 378 17.38 -37.93 42.05
C GLY A 378 16.07 -37.50 42.72
N LEU A 379 15.53 -36.34 42.47
CA LEU A 379 14.24 -35.91 43.00
C LEU A 379 13.10 -36.70 42.32
N PRO A 380 12.04 -37.08 43.08
CA PRO A 380 10.83 -37.64 42.50
C PRO A 380 10.22 -36.72 41.44
N LEU A 381 9.66 -37.25 40.35
CA LEU A 381 9.12 -36.49 39.24
C LEU A 381 8.14 -35.38 39.68
N LYS A 382 7.25 -35.70 40.63
CA LYS A 382 6.25 -34.75 41.12
C LYS A 382 6.90 -33.54 41.79
N ASP A 383 7.91 -33.79 42.65
CA ASP A 383 8.61 -32.74 43.39
C ASP A 383 9.49 -31.91 42.44
N ALA A 384 10.20 -32.57 41.51
CA ALA A 384 10.98 -31.90 40.45
C ALA A 384 10.14 -30.94 39.60
N LEU A 385 8.91 -31.32 39.24
CA LEU A 385 8.00 -30.45 38.46
C LEU A 385 7.50 -29.23 39.27
N ILE A 386 7.17 -29.45 40.55
CA ILE A 386 6.71 -28.36 41.44
C ILE A 386 7.85 -27.36 41.73
N ASP A 387 9.00 -27.87 42.08
CA ASP A 387 10.15 -27.05 42.45
C ASP A 387 10.70 -26.26 41.25
N ALA A 388 10.81 -26.89 40.07
CA ALA A 388 11.20 -26.22 38.84
C ALA A 388 10.22 -25.05 38.50
N GLY A 389 8.91 -25.33 38.62
CA GLY A 389 7.89 -24.29 38.40
C GLY A 389 7.99 -23.14 39.42
N ALA A 390 8.16 -23.46 40.70
CA ALA A 390 8.25 -22.47 41.77
C ALA A 390 9.48 -21.56 41.64
N VAL A 391 10.66 -22.13 41.38
CA VAL A 391 11.91 -21.37 41.22
C VAL A 391 11.87 -20.46 39.99
N ARG A 392 11.27 -20.92 38.88
CA ARG A 392 11.21 -20.16 37.62
C ARG A 392 10.06 -19.17 37.51
N LEU A 393 9.05 -19.28 38.34
CA LEU A 393 7.89 -18.38 38.32
C LEU A 393 8.31 -16.90 38.42
N ARG A 394 9.15 -16.54 39.39
CA ARG A 394 9.57 -15.16 39.63
C ARG A 394 10.36 -14.55 38.46
N PRO A 395 11.42 -15.15 37.91
CA PRO A 395 12.09 -14.64 36.73
C PRO A 395 11.21 -14.51 35.50
N ILE A 396 10.31 -15.47 35.25
CA ILE A 396 9.39 -15.43 34.10
C ILE A 396 8.43 -14.27 34.24
N LEU A 397 7.82 -14.07 35.41
CA LEU A 397 6.90 -12.95 35.66
C LEU A 397 7.59 -11.60 35.54
N LEU A 398 8.84 -11.45 36.01
CA LEU A 398 9.61 -10.21 35.89
C LEU A 398 9.90 -9.87 34.41
N THR A 399 10.30 -10.85 33.61
CA THR A 399 10.55 -10.62 32.17
C THR A 399 9.26 -10.31 31.41
N THR A 400 8.16 -10.96 31.73
CA THR A 400 6.83 -10.67 31.17
C THR A 400 6.39 -9.26 31.50
N LEU A 401 6.51 -8.84 32.77
CA LEU A 401 6.17 -7.50 33.20
C LEU A 401 7.04 -6.43 32.52
N ALA A 402 8.34 -6.69 32.35
CA ALA A 402 9.24 -5.78 31.64
C ALA A 402 8.82 -5.60 30.16
N ILE A 403 8.42 -6.68 29.47
CA ILE A 403 7.93 -6.61 28.09
C ILE A 403 6.62 -5.82 28.04
N ILE A 404 5.68 -6.09 28.95
CA ILE A 404 4.40 -5.36 29.01
C ILE A 404 4.64 -3.87 29.20
N LEU A 405 5.40 -3.49 30.22
CA LEU A 405 5.68 -2.08 30.53
C LEU A 405 6.42 -1.36 29.39
N GLY A 406 7.38 -2.04 28.75
CA GLY A 406 8.10 -1.49 27.59
C GLY A 406 7.21 -1.31 26.38
N SER A 407 6.18 -2.16 26.21
CA SER A 407 5.29 -2.11 25.06
C SER A 407 4.13 -1.13 25.19
N VAL A 408 3.71 -0.78 26.41
CA VAL A 408 2.59 0.16 26.68
C VAL A 408 2.79 1.51 25.96
N ILE A 409 4.01 2.00 25.89
CA ILE A 409 4.35 3.28 25.25
C ILE A 409 4.04 3.27 23.75
N LEU A 410 4.05 2.10 23.12
CA LEU A 410 3.83 1.94 21.67
C LEU A 410 2.34 1.80 21.30
N ILE A 411 1.43 1.63 22.26
CA ILE A 411 -0.01 1.43 21.98
C ILE A 411 -0.60 2.56 21.11
N PRO A 412 -0.33 3.87 21.38
CA PRO A 412 -0.89 4.95 20.58
C PRO A 412 -0.21 5.16 19.22
N ASP A 413 0.83 4.39 18.92
CA ASP A 413 1.54 4.53 17.65
C ASP A 413 0.74 3.86 16.52
N PRO A 414 0.47 4.55 15.40
CA PRO A 414 -0.34 4.02 14.31
C PRO A 414 0.32 2.85 13.56
N VAL A 415 1.66 2.71 13.61
CA VAL A 415 2.42 1.65 12.93
C VAL A 415 2.70 0.50 13.89
N PHE A 416 3.16 0.80 15.10
CA PHE A 416 3.63 -0.19 16.07
C PHE A 416 2.59 -0.57 17.13
N GLY A 417 1.42 0.06 17.15
CA GLY A 417 0.35 -0.26 18.12
C GLY A 417 -0.07 -1.74 18.07
N GLY A 418 -0.19 -2.31 16.88
CA GLY A 418 -0.51 -3.73 16.71
C GLY A 418 0.56 -4.67 17.28
N LEU A 419 1.84 -4.33 17.12
CA LEU A 419 2.97 -5.05 17.72
C LEU A 419 2.92 -4.96 19.26
N ALA A 420 2.64 -3.77 19.81
CA ALA A 420 2.52 -3.56 21.25
C ALA A 420 1.42 -4.43 21.87
N ILE A 421 0.23 -4.45 21.25
CA ILE A 421 -0.89 -5.27 21.69
C ILE A 421 -0.53 -6.76 21.63
N THR A 422 0.14 -7.19 20.56
CA THR A 422 0.65 -8.56 20.43
C THR A 422 1.58 -8.92 21.58
N PHE A 423 2.52 -8.07 21.93
CA PHE A 423 3.42 -8.31 23.04
C PHE A 423 2.68 -8.36 24.39
N ILE A 424 1.82 -7.40 24.68
CA ILE A 424 1.14 -7.31 25.96
C ILE A 424 0.25 -8.54 26.18
N PHE A 425 -0.67 -8.79 25.27
CA PHE A 425 -1.66 -9.85 25.45
C PHE A 425 -1.12 -11.24 25.12
N GLY A 426 -0.23 -11.32 24.11
CA GLY A 426 0.42 -12.59 23.73
C GLY A 426 1.37 -13.10 24.81
N THR A 427 2.24 -12.23 25.40
CA THR A 427 3.12 -12.65 26.49
C THR A 427 2.34 -12.97 27.74
N THR A 428 1.29 -12.22 28.08
CA THR A 428 0.45 -12.50 29.26
C THR A 428 -0.17 -13.88 29.15
N ALA A 429 -0.82 -14.18 28.03
CA ALA A 429 -1.46 -15.49 27.83
C ALA A 429 -0.42 -16.61 27.77
N SER A 430 0.62 -16.46 26.95
CA SER A 430 1.64 -17.50 26.83
C SER A 430 2.34 -17.80 28.16
N THR A 431 2.65 -16.76 28.96
CA THR A 431 3.26 -16.95 30.28
C THR A 431 2.34 -17.73 31.20
N LEU A 432 1.06 -17.32 31.27
CA LEU A 432 0.08 -18.01 32.10
C LEU A 432 -0.03 -19.49 31.73
N PHE A 433 -0.19 -19.79 30.44
CA PHE A 433 -0.32 -21.16 29.98
C PHE A 433 0.97 -21.96 30.08
N THR A 434 2.15 -21.36 29.81
CA THR A 434 3.43 -22.07 29.87
C THR A 434 3.71 -22.59 31.26
N ILE A 435 3.42 -21.83 32.32
CA ILE A 435 3.64 -22.24 33.73
C ILE A 435 2.85 -23.50 34.08
N PHE A 436 1.67 -23.68 33.50
CA PHE A 436 0.83 -24.86 33.79
C PHE A 436 1.03 -25.97 32.75
N LEU A 437 1.04 -25.64 31.46
CA LEU A 437 1.03 -26.62 30.39
C LEU A 437 2.34 -27.41 30.33
N ILE A 438 3.49 -26.72 30.42
CA ILE A 438 4.80 -27.39 30.30
C ILE A 438 4.99 -28.45 31.39
N PRO A 439 4.77 -28.18 32.70
CA PRO A 439 4.85 -29.22 33.72
C PRO A 439 3.86 -30.37 33.52
N ILE A 440 2.63 -30.08 33.06
CA ILE A 440 1.63 -31.12 32.78
C ILE A 440 2.11 -32.05 31.64
N LEU A 441 2.59 -31.50 30.55
CA LEU A 441 3.10 -32.26 29.41
C LEU A 441 4.36 -33.08 29.79
N LEU A 442 5.25 -32.51 30.60
CA LEU A 442 6.40 -33.22 31.13
C LEU A 442 6.00 -34.34 32.07
N ASN A 443 4.99 -34.13 32.92
CA ASN A 443 4.47 -35.19 33.78
C ASN A 443 3.93 -36.38 32.95
N VAL A 444 3.11 -36.09 31.92
CA VAL A 444 2.59 -37.13 31.01
C VAL A 444 3.70 -37.85 30.28
N TYR A 445 4.70 -37.11 29.82
CA TYR A 445 5.85 -37.69 29.11
C TYR A 445 6.70 -38.59 29.99
N PHE A 446 7.15 -38.13 31.16
CA PHE A 446 8.02 -38.89 32.06
C PHE A 446 7.31 -39.99 32.82
N THR A 447 5.99 -39.94 32.97
CA THR A 447 5.20 -41.09 33.49
C THR A 447 5.23 -42.26 32.50
N ARG A 448 5.26 -41.98 31.19
CA ARG A 448 5.35 -43.01 30.14
C ARG A 448 6.78 -43.43 29.80
N HIS A 449 7.73 -42.56 29.98
CA HIS A 449 9.17 -42.75 29.69
C HIS A 449 9.97 -42.29 30.89
N PRO A 450 10.11 -43.12 31.95
CA PRO A 450 10.82 -42.76 33.15
C PRO A 450 12.24 -42.31 32.84
N TYR A 451 12.68 -41.24 33.52
CA TYR A 451 14.07 -40.75 33.37
C TYR A 451 15.00 -41.80 34.02
N PRO A 452 16.07 -42.25 33.33
CA PRO A 452 17.01 -43.25 33.88
C PRO A 452 17.64 -42.70 35.14
N THR A 453 17.45 -43.37 36.26
CA THR A 453 18.12 -43.01 37.53
C THR A 453 19.60 -43.27 37.44
N SER A 454 20.41 -42.54 38.22
CA SER A 454 21.88 -42.57 38.18
C SER A 454 22.48 -43.97 38.39
N GLU A 455 21.74 -44.92 38.96
CA GLU A 455 22.18 -46.31 39.13
C GLU A 455 22.10 -47.15 37.84
N GLU A 456 21.12 -46.87 36.97
CA GLU A 456 20.97 -47.57 35.67
C GLU A 456 21.91 -47.02 34.59
N GLY A 457 22.23 -45.68 34.65
CA GLY A 457 23.18 -45.04 33.72
C GLY A 457 24.62 -45.53 33.88
N ALA A 458 25.03 -45.92 35.07
CA ALA A 458 26.37 -46.50 35.33
C ALA A 458 26.55 -47.91 34.77
N GLY A 459 25.44 -48.68 34.67
CA GLY A 459 25.47 -50.03 34.08
C GLY A 459 25.61 -50.03 32.55
N MET A 460 25.00 -49.09 31.84
CA MET A 460 25.05 -49.02 30.36
C MET A 460 26.36 -48.52 29.80
N THR A 461 27.14 -47.75 30.56
CA THR A 461 28.53 -47.38 30.18
C THR A 461 29.56 -48.42 30.45
N ALA A 462 29.25 -49.44 31.30
CA ALA A 462 30.15 -50.58 31.56
C ALA A 462 30.00 -51.73 30.54
N GLU A 463 28.85 -51.81 29.82
CA GLU A 463 28.67 -52.80 28.74
C GLU A 463 29.07 -52.28 27.35
N ALA A 464 29.41 -50.99 27.19
CA ALA A 464 29.83 -50.37 25.90
C ALA A 464 31.37 -50.14 25.78
N ASN A 465 32.16 -50.69 26.71
CA ASN A 465 33.63 -50.75 26.62
C ASN A 465 34.04 -52.28 26.55
#